data_8afb0b2c5db521ba13c39b2d8ae787ab
#
_entry.id   8afb0b2c5db521ba13c39b2d8ae787ab
#
_cell.length_a   1.000
_cell.length_b   1.000
_cell.length_c   1.000
_cell.angle_alpha   90.00
_cell.angle_beta   90.00
_cell.angle_gamma   90.00
#
_symmetry.space_group_name_H-M   'P 1'
#
loop_
_entity.id
_entity.type
_entity.pdbx_description
1 polymer ?
#
loop_
_entity_poly.entity_id
_entity_poly.type
_entity_poly.pdbx_seq_one_letter_code
_entity_poly.pdbx_strand_id
1 'polypeptide(L)'
;MARICIPDYEYKERVARAAKLVREKGLDVMVVCSTESDYANARYFSGFWPLFERAGVAISATGEAALMVGPECIIFAKDVGKIEKVFCLREFRESADPSYPELKANTFNDVFKAIGVTGDKIKIGLGSYVECTLPIYEGLKNSYPEAEIVKCNDIMVNLR
;
A
#
# COMPACT_ATOMS: atom_id res chain seq x y z
N MET A 1 4.80 -33.10 7.89
CA MET A 1 4.13 -32.08 8.73
C MET A 1 3.40 -31.10 7.82
N ALA A 2 2.11 -30.85 8.07
CA ALA A 2 1.38 -29.80 7.34
C ALA A 2 1.98 -28.44 7.71
N ARG A 3 2.24 -27.59 6.72
CA ARG A 3 2.76 -26.23 6.93
C ARG A 3 1.62 -25.39 7.52
N ILE A 4 1.83 -24.80 8.69
CA ILE A 4 0.85 -23.88 9.28
C ILE A 4 0.93 -22.57 8.48
N CYS A 5 -0.17 -22.21 7.82
CA CYS A 5 -0.30 -20.97 7.06
C CYS A 5 -1.40 -20.12 7.68
N ILE A 6 -1.25 -18.80 7.58
CA ILE A 6 -2.31 -17.85 7.92
C ILE A 6 -3.44 -18.05 6.90
N PRO A 7 -4.68 -18.32 7.33
CA PRO A 7 -5.80 -18.51 6.40
C PRO A 7 -6.19 -17.20 5.71
N ASP A 8 -6.74 -17.29 4.50
CA ASP A 8 -7.04 -16.14 3.65
C ASP A 8 -8.07 -15.18 4.28
N TYR A 9 -9.02 -15.70 5.07
CA TYR A 9 -9.99 -14.86 5.75
C TYR A 9 -9.35 -13.91 6.78
N GLU A 10 -8.27 -14.33 7.42
CA GLU A 10 -7.55 -13.52 8.41
C GLU A 10 -6.98 -12.23 7.77
N TYR A 11 -6.49 -12.30 6.52
CA TYR A 11 -6.03 -11.11 5.80
C TYR A 11 -7.18 -10.13 5.51
N LYS A 12 -8.35 -10.65 5.15
CA LYS A 12 -9.56 -9.83 4.95
C LYS A 12 -10.00 -9.14 6.24
N GLU A 13 -9.97 -9.87 7.36
CA GLU A 13 -10.28 -9.30 8.68
C GLU A 13 -9.28 -8.21 9.11
N ARG A 14 -7.98 -8.38 8.82
CA ARG A 14 -6.96 -7.36 9.09
C ARG A 14 -7.23 -6.09 8.31
N VAL A 15 -7.56 -6.20 7.04
CA VAL A 15 -7.96 -5.05 6.21
C VAL A 15 -9.22 -4.39 6.78
N ALA A 16 -10.23 -5.17 7.16
CA ALA A 16 -11.47 -4.63 7.74
C ALA A 16 -11.23 -3.89 9.07
N ARG A 17 -10.38 -4.43 9.95
CA ARG A 17 -9.98 -3.77 11.20
C ARG A 17 -9.25 -2.45 10.93
N ALA A 18 -8.33 -2.44 9.97
CA ALA A 18 -7.62 -1.22 9.56
C ALA A 18 -8.59 -0.17 8.99
N ALA A 19 -9.48 -0.55 8.10
CA ALA A 19 -10.47 0.33 7.50
C ALA A 19 -11.39 0.98 8.54
N LYS A 20 -11.74 0.25 9.60
CA LYS A 20 -12.49 0.80 10.73
C LYS A 20 -11.71 1.95 11.39
N LEU A 21 -10.43 1.74 11.69
CA LEU A 21 -9.57 2.77 12.31
C LEU A 21 -9.31 3.96 11.37
N VAL A 22 -9.19 3.70 10.06
CA VAL A 22 -9.09 4.74 9.02
C VAL A 22 -10.33 5.66 9.07
N ARG A 23 -11.54 5.09 9.12
CA ARG A 23 -12.79 5.86 9.27
C ARG A 23 -12.86 6.64 10.57
N GLU A 24 -12.51 6.00 11.69
CA GLU A 24 -12.55 6.62 13.02
C GLU A 24 -11.63 7.84 13.11
N LYS A 25 -10.55 7.85 12.35
CA LYS A 25 -9.63 8.99 12.22
C LYS A 25 -10.05 10.03 11.17
N GLY A 26 -11.16 9.82 10.49
CA GLY A 26 -11.62 10.71 9.42
C GLY A 26 -10.67 10.73 8.20
N LEU A 27 -9.98 9.62 7.93
CA LEU A 27 -9.15 9.44 6.75
C LEU A 27 -9.96 8.79 5.63
N ASP A 28 -9.67 9.14 4.39
CA ASP A 28 -10.26 8.49 3.21
C ASP A 28 -9.50 7.21 2.86
N VAL A 29 -8.19 7.23 3.04
CA VAL A 29 -7.28 6.13 2.73
C VAL A 29 -6.08 6.14 3.66
N MET A 30 -5.59 4.95 4.01
CA MET A 30 -4.29 4.75 4.64
C MET A 30 -3.34 4.07 3.66
N VAL A 31 -2.11 4.56 3.60
CA VAL A 31 -1.01 3.95 2.87
C VAL A 31 0.03 3.45 3.87
N VAL A 32 0.39 2.19 3.77
CA VAL A 32 1.52 1.61 4.48
C VAL A 32 2.58 1.17 3.48
N CYS A 33 3.83 1.38 3.83
CA CYS A 33 4.98 1.02 3.01
C CYS A 33 5.86 0.01 3.75
N SER A 34 6.61 -0.75 2.99
CA SER A 34 7.56 -1.74 3.45
C SER A 34 8.76 -1.78 2.51
N THR A 35 9.91 -2.14 3.09
CA THR A 35 11.16 -2.41 2.38
C THR A 35 11.50 -3.88 2.49
N GLU A 36 12.56 -4.32 1.85
CA GLU A 36 13.11 -5.67 2.00
C GLU A 36 13.61 -5.93 3.43
N SER A 37 14.10 -4.91 4.11
CA SER A 37 14.61 -5.01 5.49
C SER A 37 13.51 -4.86 6.55
N ASP A 38 12.43 -4.13 6.24
CA ASP A 38 11.21 -4.05 7.08
C ASP A 38 9.96 -4.25 6.21
N TYR A 39 9.60 -5.50 6.01
CA TYR A 39 8.43 -5.92 5.23
C TYR A 39 7.17 -6.12 6.06
N ALA A 40 7.23 -5.88 7.37
CA ALA A 40 6.16 -6.26 8.29
C ALA A 40 4.81 -5.62 7.96
N ASN A 41 4.77 -4.35 7.55
CA ASN A 41 3.54 -3.63 7.29
C ASN A 41 2.77 -4.17 6.07
N ALA A 42 3.43 -4.29 4.91
CA ALA A 42 2.79 -4.82 3.71
C ALA A 42 2.42 -6.30 3.89
N ARG A 43 3.32 -7.10 4.49
CA ARG A 43 3.08 -8.52 4.73
C ARG A 43 1.90 -8.77 5.67
N TYR A 44 1.70 -7.92 6.67
CA TYR A 44 0.59 -8.05 7.62
C TYR A 44 -0.77 -8.10 6.91
N PHE A 45 -0.96 -7.26 5.88
CA PHE A 45 -2.22 -7.17 5.15
C PHE A 45 -2.29 -8.08 3.93
N SER A 46 -1.17 -8.31 3.27
CA SER A 46 -1.16 -8.96 1.94
C SER A 46 -0.52 -10.33 1.91
N GLY A 47 0.15 -10.76 2.98
CA GLY A 47 0.98 -11.97 2.94
C GLY A 47 2.23 -11.84 2.08
N PHE A 48 2.30 -10.82 1.23
CA PHE A 48 3.43 -10.54 0.35
C PHE A 48 4.54 -9.78 1.07
N TRP A 49 5.77 -10.05 0.74
CA TRP A 49 6.95 -9.26 1.11
C TRP A 49 7.87 -9.09 -0.10
N PRO A 50 8.45 -7.91 -0.29
CA PRO A 50 9.36 -7.67 -1.39
C PRO A 50 10.68 -8.42 -1.15
N LEU A 51 11.29 -8.93 -2.23
CA LEU A 51 12.60 -9.57 -2.18
C LEU A 51 13.73 -8.55 -2.32
N PHE A 52 13.52 -7.50 -3.09
CA PHE A 52 14.52 -6.46 -3.40
C PHE A 52 13.92 -5.12 -3.82
N GLU A 53 12.62 -4.96 -3.84
CA GLU A 53 11.93 -3.69 -4.09
C GLU A 53 11.14 -3.27 -2.85
N ARG A 54 10.46 -2.16 -2.94
CA ARG A 54 9.48 -1.76 -1.94
C ARG A 54 8.12 -2.36 -2.25
N ALA A 55 7.31 -2.49 -1.22
CA ALA A 55 5.90 -2.80 -1.34
C ALA A 55 5.07 -1.88 -0.46
N GLY A 56 3.82 -1.71 -0.82
CA GLY A 56 2.87 -0.96 -0.02
C GLY A 56 1.46 -1.50 -0.13
N VAL A 57 0.63 -1.16 0.83
CA VAL A 57 -0.79 -1.47 0.80
C VAL A 57 -1.56 -0.16 1.02
N ALA A 58 -2.51 0.12 0.13
CA ALA A 58 -3.49 1.16 0.32
C ALA A 58 -4.79 0.53 0.82
N ILE A 59 -5.38 1.09 1.89
CA ILE A 59 -6.63 0.63 2.50
C ILE A 59 -7.58 1.81 2.59
N SER A 60 -8.72 1.74 1.89
CA SER A 60 -9.72 2.78 1.93
C SER A 60 -10.59 2.71 3.19
N ALA A 61 -11.24 3.81 3.52
CA ALA A 61 -12.23 3.87 4.58
C ALA A 61 -13.43 2.92 4.34
N THR A 62 -13.68 2.51 3.10
CA THR A 62 -14.76 1.58 2.75
C THR A 62 -14.40 0.11 2.98
N GLY A 63 -13.13 -0.23 3.21
CA GLY A 63 -12.68 -1.59 3.45
C GLY A 63 -12.04 -2.27 2.24
N GLU A 64 -11.92 -1.56 1.12
CA GLU A 64 -11.21 -2.04 -0.06
C GLU A 64 -9.70 -1.82 0.10
N ALA A 65 -8.90 -2.73 -0.46
CA ALA A 65 -7.45 -2.64 -0.39
C ALA A 65 -6.78 -2.93 -1.74
N ALA A 66 -5.60 -2.36 -1.93
CA ALA A 66 -4.73 -2.62 -3.07
C ALA A 66 -3.28 -2.83 -2.61
N LEU A 67 -2.61 -3.81 -3.21
CA LEU A 67 -1.18 -4.04 -3.07
C LEU A 67 -0.44 -3.26 -4.16
N MET A 68 0.57 -2.51 -3.76
CA MET A 68 1.42 -1.69 -4.61
C MET A 68 2.84 -2.24 -4.55
N VAL A 69 3.46 -2.48 -5.70
CA VAL A 69 4.81 -3.03 -5.82
C VAL A 69 5.56 -2.35 -6.95
N GLY A 70 6.87 -2.52 -6.99
CA GLY A 70 7.68 -2.15 -8.13
C GLY A 70 7.56 -3.14 -9.29
N PRO A 71 8.17 -2.82 -10.44
CA PRO A 71 8.03 -3.59 -11.67
C PRO A 71 8.57 -5.01 -11.60
N GLU A 72 9.62 -5.24 -10.84
CA GLU A 72 10.27 -6.54 -10.77
C GLU A 72 9.49 -7.53 -9.89
N CYS A 73 8.72 -7.02 -8.92
CA CYS A 73 7.93 -7.83 -8.01
C CYS A 73 6.50 -8.10 -8.48
N ILE A 74 6.01 -7.50 -9.57
CA ILE A 74 4.59 -7.53 -9.95
C ILE A 74 4.05 -8.95 -10.18
N ILE A 75 4.82 -9.83 -10.82
CA ILE A 75 4.40 -11.21 -11.10
C ILE A 75 4.32 -11.98 -9.78
N PHE A 76 5.36 -11.89 -8.96
CA PHE A 76 5.42 -12.57 -7.67
C PHE A 76 4.33 -12.07 -6.72
N ALA A 77 4.04 -10.77 -6.71
CA ALA A 77 2.97 -10.19 -5.91
C ALA A 77 1.58 -10.71 -6.28
N LYS A 78 1.33 -10.92 -7.58
CA LYS A 78 0.08 -11.52 -8.07
C LYS A 78 -0.05 -13.00 -7.73
N ASP A 79 1.06 -13.71 -7.67
CA ASP A 79 1.08 -15.15 -7.43
C ASP A 79 0.88 -15.50 -5.94
N VAL A 80 1.55 -14.76 -5.05
CA VAL A 80 1.53 -15.07 -3.61
C VAL A 80 0.68 -14.14 -2.75
N GLY A 81 0.36 -12.94 -3.27
CA GLY A 81 -0.38 -11.91 -2.53
C GLY A 81 -1.82 -12.32 -2.25
N LYS A 82 -2.35 -11.89 -1.10
CA LYS A 82 -3.72 -12.14 -0.66
C LYS A 82 -4.68 -10.97 -0.94
N ILE A 83 -4.18 -9.91 -1.57
CA ILE A 83 -4.95 -8.79 -2.08
C ILE A 83 -5.00 -8.92 -3.59
N GLU A 84 -6.21 -9.01 -4.15
CA GLU A 84 -6.42 -9.26 -5.59
C GLU A 84 -6.05 -8.06 -6.47
N LYS A 85 -6.23 -6.83 -5.95
CA LYS A 85 -5.91 -5.59 -6.65
C LYS A 85 -4.42 -5.29 -6.51
N VAL A 86 -3.62 -5.65 -7.52
CA VAL A 86 -2.16 -5.46 -7.51
C VAL A 86 -1.76 -4.46 -8.58
N PHE A 87 -1.01 -3.43 -8.19
CA PHE A 87 -0.57 -2.33 -9.04
C PHE A 87 0.94 -2.20 -9.07
N CYS A 88 1.47 -1.90 -10.25
CA CYS A 88 2.88 -1.58 -10.45
C CYS A 88 3.07 -0.06 -10.41
N LEU A 89 3.83 0.45 -9.45
CA LEU A 89 4.15 1.87 -9.31
C LEU A 89 5.67 2.09 -9.41
N ARG A 90 6.07 3.15 -10.12
CA ARG A 90 7.49 3.53 -10.26
C ARG A 90 8.14 3.88 -8.93
N GLU A 91 7.38 4.46 -8.03
CA GLU A 91 7.82 4.93 -6.72
C GLU A 91 8.25 3.79 -5.79
N PHE A 92 7.88 2.54 -6.13
CA PHE A 92 8.19 1.35 -5.35
C PHE A 92 9.40 0.55 -5.88
N ARG A 93 9.98 0.97 -6.98
CA ARG A 93 11.17 0.31 -7.54
C ARG A 93 12.41 0.52 -6.67
N GLU A 94 13.40 -0.35 -6.77
CA GLU A 94 14.61 -0.32 -5.95
C GLU A 94 15.56 0.81 -6.36
N SER A 95 16.14 0.72 -7.54
CA SER A 95 17.15 1.68 -8.00
C SER A 95 16.75 2.24 -9.35
N ALA A 96 15.94 3.22 -9.30
CA ALA A 96 15.38 3.55 -10.54
C ALA A 96 16.16 4.59 -11.29
N ASP A 97 16.72 4.18 -12.36
CA ASP A 97 17.01 5.12 -13.43
C ASP A 97 15.69 5.80 -13.86
N PRO A 98 15.57 7.12 -13.71
CA PRO A 98 14.39 7.88 -14.14
C PRO A 98 14.10 7.68 -15.64
N SER A 99 15.13 7.29 -16.40
CA SER A 99 15.07 7.03 -17.83
C SER A 99 14.58 5.63 -18.19
N TYR A 100 14.12 4.81 -17.23
CA TYR A 100 13.47 3.55 -17.56
C TYR A 100 12.15 3.87 -18.29
N PRO A 101 12.22 4.15 -19.62
CA PRO A 101 11.18 4.97 -20.26
C PRO A 101 9.94 4.19 -20.65
N GLU A 102 10.01 2.85 -20.67
CA GLU A 102 8.98 2.01 -21.27
C GLU A 102 8.09 1.31 -20.22
N LEU A 103 8.31 1.57 -18.94
CA LEU A 103 7.50 0.95 -17.91
C LEU A 103 6.09 1.53 -17.91
N LYS A 104 5.12 0.73 -18.31
CA LYS A 104 3.70 1.02 -18.04
C LYS A 104 3.44 0.86 -16.55
N ALA A 105 3.62 1.94 -15.81
CA ALA A 105 3.33 1.99 -14.39
C ALA A 105 1.97 2.64 -14.16
N ASN A 106 1.30 2.19 -13.11
CA ASN A 106 0.12 2.85 -12.56
C ASN A 106 0.54 4.08 -11.73
N THR A 107 -0.45 4.91 -11.41
CA THR A 107 -0.33 6.04 -10.52
C THR A 107 -1.11 5.79 -9.23
N PHE A 108 -0.88 6.60 -8.18
CA PHE A 108 -1.72 6.53 -6.98
C PHE A 108 -3.20 6.85 -7.27
N ASN A 109 -3.47 7.64 -8.33
CA ASN A 109 -4.85 7.88 -8.78
C ASN A 109 -5.52 6.58 -9.25
N ASP A 110 -4.81 5.75 -10.05
CA ASP A 110 -5.35 4.44 -10.49
C ASP A 110 -5.63 3.52 -9.30
N VAL A 111 -4.69 3.48 -8.33
CA VAL A 111 -4.83 2.68 -7.11
C VAL A 111 -6.05 3.11 -6.31
N PHE A 112 -6.16 4.41 -6.00
CA PHE A 112 -7.20 4.93 -5.13
C PHE A 112 -8.59 4.82 -5.77
N LYS A 113 -8.71 5.08 -7.06
CA LYS A 113 -9.96 4.82 -7.80
C LYS A 113 -10.40 3.36 -7.72
N ALA A 114 -9.46 2.42 -7.85
CA ALA A 114 -9.77 0.99 -7.80
C ALA A 114 -10.28 0.52 -6.43
N ILE A 115 -9.92 1.23 -5.35
CA ILE A 115 -10.40 0.96 -3.99
C ILE A 115 -11.52 1.90 -3.53
N GLY A 116 -12.13 2.62 -4.48
CA GLY A 116 -13.31 3.45 -4.21
C GLY A 116 -13.05 4.80 -3.55
N VAL A 117 -11.80 5.27 -3.55
CA VAL A 117 -11.47 6.63 -3.07
C VAL A 117 -11.65 7.61 -4.23
N THR A 118 -12.51 8.61 -4.03
CA THR A 118 -12.88 9.59 -5.05
C THR A 118 -12.74 11.02 -4.52
N GLY A 119 -12.58 11.98 -5.44
CA GLY A 119 -12.41 13.39 -5.11
C GLY A 119 -10.94 13.81 -5.01
N ASP A 120 -10.72 15.13 -5.02
CA ASP A 120 -9.37 15.71 -5.07
C ASP A 120 -8.88 16.15 -3.67
N LYS A 121 -9.82 16.52 -2.79
CA LYS A 121 -9.55 16.95 -1.41
C LYS A 121 -9.72 15.79 -0.43
N ILE A 122 -8.86 14.80 -0.56
CA ILE A 122 -8.87 13.61 0.28
C ILE A 122 -7.86 13.72 1.43
N LYS A 123 -8.10 12.95 2.47
CA LYS A 123 -7.18 12.84 3.61
C LYS A 123 -6.48 11.48 3.60
N ILE A 124 -5.16 11.52 3.37
CA ILE A 124 -4.30 10.35 3.25
C ILE A 124 -3.53 10.16 4.56
N GLY A 125 -3.69 9.00 5.19
CA GLY A 125 -2.91 8.60 6.35
C GLY A 125 -1.65 7.81 5.93
N LEU A 126 -0.48 8.17 6.47
CA LEU A 126 0.73 7.36 6.35
C LEU A 126 0.88 6.49 7.60
N GLY A 127 0.55 5.20 7.47
CA GLY A 127 0.61 4.24 8.57
C GLY A 127 2.02 3.73 8.88
N SER A 128 2.98 3.99 7.99
CA SER A 128 4.39 3.67 8.14
C SER A 128 5.25 4.80 7.52
N TYR A 129 5.20 5.98 8.12
CA TYR A 129 5.81 7.16 7.50
C TYR A 129 7.33 7.07 7.37
N VAL A 130 8.00 6.28 8.19
CA VAL A 130 9.46 6.08 8.13
C VAL A 130 9.87 5.34 6.85
N GLU A 131 9.04 4.39 6.40
CA GLU A 131 9.25 3.64 5.15
C GLU A 131 8.67 4.37 3.92
N CYS A 132 7.95 5.47 4.13
CA CYS A 132 7.46 6.31 3.05
C CYS A 132 8.58 7.21 2.53
N THR A 133 9.21 6.77 1.44
CA THR A 133 10.30 7.53 0.83
C THR A 133 9.83 8.81 0.14
N LEU A 134 10.77 9.72 -0.14
CA LEU A 134 10.45 10.95 -0.86
C LEU A 134 9.74 10.69 -2.21
N PRO A 135 10.19 9.75 -3.08
CA PRO A 135 9.47 9.44 -4.32
C PRO A 135 8.01 9.00 -4.09
N ILE A 136 7.74 8.20 -3.05
CA ILE A 136 6.36 7.80 -2.71
C ILE A 136 5.53 9.01 -2.28
N TYR A 137 6.09 9.87 -1.43
CA TYR A 137 5.43 11.09 -1.00
C TYR A 137 5.14 12.04 -2.16
N GLU A 138 6.12 12.25 -3.05
CA GLU A 138 5.95 13.06 -4.26
C GLU A 138 4.92 12.46 -5.21
N GLY A 139 4.90 11.14 -5.39
CA GLY A 139 3.89 10.43 -6.19
C GLY A 139 2.47 10.64 -5.67
N LEU A 140 2.30 10.58 -4.34
CA LEU A 140 1.02 10.91 -3.69
C LEU A 140 0.61 12.37 -3.94
N LYS A 141 1.53 13.33 -3.74
CA LYS A 141 1.26 14.75 -3.96
C LYS A 141 1.03 15.10 -5.43
N ASN A 142 1.70 14.43 -6.35
CA ASN A 142 1.48 14.63 -7.79
C ASN A 142 0.11 14.09 -8.22
N SER A 143 -0.33 12.95 -7.65
CA SER A 143 -1.64 12.36 -7.94
C SER A 143 -2.78 13.12 -7.26
N TYR A 144 -2.54 13.69 -6.07
CA TYR A 144 -3.51 14.41 -5.24
C TYR A 144 -2.90 15.68 -4.65
N PRO A 145 -2.74 16.75 -5.44
CA PRO A 145 -2.09 17.99 -4.98
C PRO A 145 -2.78 18.66 -3.80
N GLU A 146 -4.10 18.56 -3.72
CA GLU A 146 -4.92 19.16 -2.66
C GLU A 146 -5.13 18.24 -1.44
N ALA A 147 -4.59 17.02 -1.47
CA ALA A 147 -4.76 16.09 -0.37
C ALA A 147 -4.04 16.55 0.90
N GLU A 148 -4.70 16.37 2.04
CA GLU A 148 -4.07 16.44 3.35
C GLU A 148 -3.36 15.10 3.64
N ILE A 149 -2.04 15.13 3.82
CA ILE A 149 -1.26 13.93 4.15
C ILE A 149 -0.84 14.02 5.62
N VAL A 150 -1.25 13.03 6.41
CA VAL A 150 -1.02 12.99 7.85
C VAL A 150 -0.38 11.68 8.30
N LYS A 151 0.31 11.69 9.44
CA LYS A 151 0.86 10.48 10.06
C LYS A 151 -0.24 9.75 10.83
N CYS A 152 -0.30 8.42 10.68
CA CYS A 152 -1.22 7.56 11.43
C CYS A 152 -0.59 6.21 11.84
N ASN A 153 0.68 6.25 12.24
CA ASN A 153 1.44 5.07 12.66
C ASN A 153 0.80 4.30 13.82
N ASP A 154 0.07 4.99 14.68
CA ASP A 154 -0.67 4.41 15.80
C ASP A 154 -1.69 3.36 15.33
N ILE A 155 -2.24 3.49 14.12
CA ILE A 155 -3.09 2.44 13.54
C ILE A 155 -2.30 1.13 13.44
N MET A 156 -1.09 1.16 12.88
CA MET A 156 -0.27 -0.04 12.72
C MET A 156 0.20 -0.61 14.07
N VAL A 157 0.52 0.26 15.03
CA VAL A 157 0.91 -0.16 16.39
C VAL A 157 -0.24 -0.91 17.09
N ASN A 158 -1.47 -0.44 16.90
CA ASN A 158 -2.65 -1.05 17.53
C ASN A 158 -3.14 -2.34 16.82
N LEU A 159 -2.71 -2.58 15.58
CA LEU A 159 -3.13 -3.75 14.80
C LEU A 159 -2.18 -4.94 14.90
N ARG A 160 -0.92 -4.72 15.29
CA ARG A 160 0.14 -5.75 15.31
C ARG A 160 0.52 -6.19 16.75
#